data_aa4ac182c951777ecf5d99904d794431
#
_entry.id   aa4ac182c951777ecf5d99904d794431
#
_cell.length_a   1.000
_cell.length_b   1.000
_cell.length_c   1.000
_cell.angle_alpha   90.00
_cell.angle_beta   90.00
_cell.angle_gamma   90.00
#
_symmetry.space_group_name_H-M   'P 1'
#
loop_
_entity.id
_entity.type
_entity.pdbx_description
1 polymer ?
#
loop_
_entity_poly.entity_id
_entity_poly.type
_entity_poly.pdbx_seq_one_letter_code
_entity_poly.pdbx_strand_id
1 'polypeptide(L)'
;MARIAGINIPLNKRVEVGMTYIYGIGRPTANRLLKEAGINPDTYVRELTDDEVSKLRDLIDNDLTVEGDLRRERSQNVKRLMEIGCYRGLRHRRGLPVRGQNTKTNARTSKGPKRMQVAGKKKAAKK
;
A
#
# COMPACT_ATOMS: atom_id res chain seq x y z
N MET A 1 -18.23 0.52 -15.26
CA MET A 1 -17.25 0.39 -14.14
C MET A 1 -15.87 0.76 -14.66
N ALA A 2 -15.26 1.81 -14.12
CA ALA A 2 -13.89 2.16 -14.50
C ALA A 2 -12.90 1.16 -13.85
N ARG A 3 -12.29 0.31 -14.66
CA ARG A 3 -11.24 -0.63 -14.22
C ARG A 3 -9.90 -0.18 -14.80
N ILE A 4 -8.95 0.15 -13.94
CA ILE A 4 -7.60 0.61 -14.32
C ILE A 4 -6.58 -0.26 -13.57
N ALA A 5 -5.51 -0.68 -14.23
CA ALA A 5 -4.46 -1.56 -13.67
C ALA A 5 -5.04 -2.81 -12.96
N GLY A 6 -6.14 -3.37 -13.47
CA GLY A 6 -6.82 -4.51 -12.86
C GLY A 6 -7.71 -4.20 -11.64
N ILE A 7 -7.74 -2.96 -11.16
CA ILE A 7 -8.51 -2.54 -9.98
C ILE A 7 -9.80 -1.81 -10.37
N ASN A 8 -10.89 -2.14 -9.70
CA ASN A 8 -12.15 -1.43 -9.83
C ASN A 8 -12.13 -0.14 -9.01
N ILE A 9 -12.19 1.00 -9.67
CA ILE A 9 -12.18 2.30 -9.02
C ILE A 9 -13.60 2.66 -8.57
N PRO A 10 -13.79 3.15 -7.33
CA PRO A 10 -15.10 3.51 -6.82
C PRO A 10 -15.69 4.72 -7.57
N LEU A 11 -16.88 4.54 -8.15
CA LEU A 11 -17.54 5.53 -9.01
C LEU A 11 -17.93 6.84 -8.28
N ASN A 12 -18.20 6.74 -6.98
CA ASN A 12 -18.70 7.86 -6.16
C ASN A 12 -17.56 8.70 -5.55
N LYS A 13 -16.33 8.54 -6.02
CA LYS A 13 -15.18 9.32 -5.58
C LYS A 13 -14.68 10.23 -6.71
N ARG A 14 -14.05 11.36 -6.33
CA ARG A 14 -13.31 12.17 -7.29
C ARG A 14 -12.16 11.35 -7.86
N VAL A 15 -11.81 11.60 -9.10
CA VAL A 15 -10.80 10.81 -9.82
C VAL A 15 -9.44 10.86 -9.13
N GLU A 16 -9.04 12.00 -8.54
CA GLU A 16 -7.78 12.10 -7.77
C GLU A 16 -7.72 11.12 -6.59
N VAL A 17 -8.87 10.94 -5.91
CA VAL A 17 -8.98 9.99 -4.79
C VAL A 17 -9.16 8.56 -5.30
N GLY A 18 -9.96 8.38 -6.35
CA GLY A 18 -10.17 7.09 -6.97
C GLY A 18 -8.88 6.41 -7.42
N MET A 19 -7.97 7.17 -8.02
CA MET A 19 -6.67 6.63 -8.45
C MET A 19 -5.78 6.18 -7.30
N THR A 20 -5.92 6.72 -6.10
CA THR A 20 -5.15 6.28 -4.93
C THR A 20 -5.53 4.88 -4.42
N TYR A 21 -6.59 4.27 -4.95
CA TYR A 21 -6.93 2.86 -4.66
C TYR A 21 -5.99 1.88 -5.38
N ILE A 22 -5.26 2.36 -6.39
CA ILE A 22 -4.24 1.57 -7.08
C ILE A 22 -2.96 1.59 -6.25
N TYR A 23 -2.46 0.41 -5.88
CA TYR A 23 -1.23 0.30 -5.11
C TYR A 23 -0.03 0.82 -5.92
N GLY A 24 0.64 1.84 -5.40
CA GLY A 24 1.74 2.55 -6.05
C GLY A 24 1.38 3.97 -6.49
N ILE A 25 0.09 4.32 -6.53
CA ILE A 25 -0.36 5.66 -6.88
C ILE A 25 -0.82 6.40 -5.63
N GLY A 26 -0.06 7.43 -5.25
CA GLY A 26 -0.46 8.39 -4.21
C GLY A 26 -1.10 9.63 -4.83
N ARG A 27 -1.65 10.53 -4.00
CA ARG A 27 -2.25 11.80 -4.48
C ARG A 27 -1.33 12.62 -5.39
N PRO A 28 -0.03 12.84 -5.05
CA PRO A 28 0.86 13.59 -5.93
C PRO A 28 1.01 12.95 -7.31
N THR A 29 1.14 11.63 -7.36
CA THR A 29 1.25 10.89 -8.64
C THR A 29 -0.07 10.94 -9.40
N ALA A 30 -1.21 10.78 -8.73
CA ALA A 30 -2.53 10.89 -9.35
C ALA A 30 -2.72 12.27 -9.99
N ASN A 31 -2.40 13.35 -9.29
CA ASN A 31 -2.53 14.71 -9.81
C ASN A 31 -1.59 14.98 -10.99
N ARG A 32 -0.38 14.40 -11.01
CA ARG A 32 0.52 14.47 -12.15
C ARG A 32 -0.10 13.81 -13.38
N LEU A 33 -0.55 12.57 -13.24
CA LEU A 33 -1.17 11.81 -14.34
C LEU A 33 -2.44 12.50 -14.88
N LEU A 34 -3.28 13.05 -14.00
CA LEU A 34 -4.48 13.78 -14.41
C LEU A 34 -4.14 15.07 -15.17
N LYS A 35 -3.09 15.77 -14.76
CA LYS A 35 -2.60 16.95 -15.47
C LYS A 35 -2.07 16.59 -16.86
N GLU A 36 -1.33 15.50 -16.99
CA GLU A 36 -0.81 14.99 -18.27
C GLU A 36 -1.94 14.52 -19.19
N ALA A 37 -2.96 13.87 -18.63
CA ALA A 37 -4.15 13.46 -19.37
C ALA A 37 -5.11 14.62 -19.73
N GLY A 38 -4.93 15.80 -19.13
CA GLY A 38 -5.82 16.95 -19.30
C GLY A 38 -7.17 16.80 -18.61
N ILE A 39 -7.24 16.01 -17.53
CA ILE A 39 -8.47 15.70 -16.79
C ILE A 39 -8.53 16.54 -15.52
N ASN A 40 -9.69 17.12 -15.21
CA ASN A 40 -9.90 17.85 -13.97
C ASN A 40 -9.90 16.87 -12.77
N PRO A 41 -9.03 17.05 -11.74
CA PRO A 41 -8.94 16.18 -10.59
C PRO A 41 -10.23 16.08 -9.75
N ASP A 42 -11.10 17.09 -9.83
CA ASP A 42 -12.36 17.14 -9.08
C ASP A 42 -13.51 16.37 -9.76
N THR A 43 -13.36 15.96 -11.01
CA THR A 43 -14.35 15.15 -11.74
C THR A 43 -14.60 13.84 -11.01
N TYR A 44 -15.85 13.39 -10.96
CA TYR A 44 -16.17 12.08 -10.39
C TYR A 44 -15.81 10.96 -11.37
N VAL A 45 -15.39 9.82 -10.83
CA VAL A 45 -15.02 8.64 -11.63
C VAL A 45 -16.15 8.18 -12.56
N ARG A 46 -17.42 8.36 -12.16
CA ARG A 46 -18.61 8.02 -12.98
C ARG A 46 -18.78 8.92 -14.21
N GLU A 47 -18.19 10.12 -14.19
CA GLU A 47 -18.30 11.14 -15.22
C GLU A 47 -17.16 11.07 -16.26
N LEU A 48 -16.17 10.19 -16.01
CA LEU A 48 -15.07 9.97 -16.95
C LEU A 48 -15.57 9.31 -18.23
N THR A 49 -15.10 9.80 -19.35
CA THR A 49 -15.32 9.19 -20.65
C THR A 49 -14.40 7.98 -20.85
N ASP A 50 -14.79 7.05 -21.74
CA ASP A 50 -13.97 5.87 -22.03
C ASP A 50 -12.61 6.25 -22.64
N ASP A 51 -12.53 7.35 -23.39
CA ASP A 51 -11.29 7.89 -23.94
C ASP A 51 -10.35 8.40 -22.86
N GLU A 52 -10.87 9.09 -21.84
CA GLU A 52 -10.09 9.56 -20.68
C GLU A 52 -9.57 8.38 -19.85
N VAL A 53 -10.41 7.37 -19.66
CA VAL A 53 -10.00 6.13 -18.95
C VAL A 53 -8.91 5.40 -19.74
N SER A 54 -8.98 5.38 -21.07
CA SER A 54 -7.95 4.77 -21.92
C SER A 54 -6.63 5.52 -21.80
N LYS A 55 -6.65 6.86 -21.92
CA LYS A 55 -5.45 7.68 -21.71
C LYS A 55 -4.79 7.47 -20.35
N LEU A 56 -5.59 7.37 -19.28
CA LEU A 56 -5.05 7.10 -17.95
C LEU A 56 -4.42 5.71 -17.85
N ARG A 57 -4.98 4.69 -18.52
CA ARG A 57 -4.36 3.36 -18.58
C ARG A 57 -3.01 3.40 -19.28
N ASP A 58 -2.96 4.03 -20.45
CA ASP A 58 -1.73 4.12 -21.25
C ASP A 58 -0.62 4.85 -20.48
N LEU A 59 -0.94 5.94 -19.78
CA LEU A 59 0.02 6.67 -18.94
C LEU A 59 0.51 5.83 -17.75
N ILE A 60 -0.38 5.06 -17.11
CA ILE A 60 0.00 4.21 -16.00
C ILE A 60 0.88 3.05 -16.46
N ASP A 61 0.50 2.40 -17.54
CA ASP A 61 1.21 1.22 -18.06
C ASP A 61 2.61 1.58 -18.62
N ASN A 62 2.77 2.79 -19.17
CA ASN A 62 4.04 3.26 -19.70
C ASN A 62 4.99 3.80 -18.62
N ASP A 63 4.47 4.57 -17.65
CA ASP A 63 5.30 5.37 -16.75
C ASP A 63 5.47 4.76 -15.35
N LEU A 64 4.61 3.83 -14.95
CA LEU A 64 4.54 3.38 -13.57
C LEU A 64 4.52 1.85 -13.43
N THR A 65 5.29 1.37 -12.47
CA THR A 65 5.08 0.02 -11.92
C THR A 65 4.07 0.08 -10.80
N VAL A 66 2.96 -0.66 -10.96
CA VAL A 66 1.84 -0.63 -10.00
C VAL A 66 1.42 -2.05 -9.61
N GLU A 67 0.60 -2.13 -8.59
CA GLU A 67 -0.06 -3.35 -8.12
C GLU A 67 0.85 -4.59 -8.02
N GLY A 68 0.62 -5.59 -8.82
CA GLY A 68 1.31 -6.88 -8.75
C GLY A 68 2.81 -6.77 -8.96
N ASP A 69 3.24 -5.98 -9.93
CA ASP A 69 4.65 -5.82 -10.30
C ASP A 69 5.41 -5.03 -9.22
N LEU A 70 4.82 -3.97 -8.69
CA LEU A 70 5.38 -3.23 -7.58
C LEU A 70 5.47 -4.08 -6.29
N ARG A 71 4.46 -4.89 -6.01
CA ARG A 71 4.48 -5.82 -4.87
C ARG A 71 5.59 -6.87 -5.02
N ARG A 72 5.76 -7.39 -6.24
CA ARG A 72 6.81 -8.36 -6.57
C ARG A 72 8.19 -7.74 -6.40
N GLU A 73 8.41 -6.57 -6.99
CA GLU A 73 9.67 -5.84 -6.86
C GLU A 73 10.02 -5.55 -5.39
N ARG A 74 9.08 -5.02 -4.63
CA ARG A 74 9.26 -4.76 -3.20
C ARG A 74 9.61 -6.04 -2.43
N SER A 75 8.92 -7.14 -2.71
CA SER A 75 9.18 -8.43 -2.07
C SER A 75 10.57 -8.97 -2.42
N GLN A 76 10.97 -8.88 -3.68
CA GLN A 76 12.30 -9.28 -4.14
C GLN A 76 13.40 -8.44 -3.49
N ASN A 77 13.21 -7.12 -3.38
CA ASN A 77 14.17 -6.23 -2.73
C ASN A 77 14.36 -6.58 -1.25
N VAL A 78 13.28 -6.86 -0.52
CA VAL A 78 13.35 -7.32 0.87
C VAL A 78 14.02 -8.69 0.98
N LYS A 79 13.67 -9.63 0.10
CA LYS A 79 14.27 -10.96 0.06
C LYS A 79 15.77 -10.88 -0.18
N ARG A 80 16.21 -10.08 -1.14
CA ARG A 80 17.64 -9.84 -1.41
C ARG A 80 18.38 -9.33 -0.17
N LEU A 81 17.81 -8.38 0.58
CA LEU A 81 18.44 -7.90 1.82
C LEU A 81 18.57 -8.99 2.87
N MET A 82 17.58 -9.89 2.96
CA MET A 82 17.61 -11.02 3.89
C MET A 82 18.67 -12.06 3.48
N GLU A 83 18.83 -12.30 2.18
CA GLU A 83 19.82 -13.26 1.63
C GLU A 83 21.25 -12.76 1.82
N ILE A 84 21.50 -11.48 1.59
CA ILE A 84 22.80 -10.85 1.85
C ILE A 84 23.17 -10.88 3.36
N GLY A 85 22.20 -11.05 4.24
CA GLY A 85 22.41 -11.08 5.69
C GLY A 85 22.76 -9.72 6.30
N CYS A 86 22.50 -8.61 5.59
CA CYS A 86 22.76 -7.28 6.10
C CYS A 86 21.87 -6.93 7.31
N TYR A 87 22.25 -5.91 8.10
CA TYR A 87 21.50 -5.48 9.29
C TYR A 87 20.01 -5.26 9.00
N ARG A 88 19.67 -4.55 7.91
CA ARG A 88 18.28 -4.33 7.49
C ARG A 88 17.55 -5.64 7.18
N GLY A 89 18.22 -6.58 6.52
CA GLY A 89 17.65 -7.89 6.22
C GLY A 89 17.37 -8.72 7.47
N LEU A 90 18.27 -8.70 8.46
CA LEU A 90 18.06 -9.35 9.75
C LEU A 90 16.88 -8.73 10.51
N ARG A 91 16.70 -7.41 10.44
CA ARG A 91 15.56 -6.71 11.05
C ARG A 91 14.25 -7.11 10.38
N HIS A 92 14.21 -7.20 9.05
CA HIS A 92 13.04 -7.71 8.30
C HIS A 92 12.70 -9.15 8.70
N ARG A 93 13.71 -10.04 8.77
CA ARG A 93 13.51 -11.45 9.16
C ARG A 93 12.91 -11.59 10.57
N ARG A 94 13.29 -10.70 11.49
CA ARG A 94 12.81 -10.69 12.88
C ARG A 94 11.50 -9.93 13.07
N GLY A 95 10.94 -9.30 12.04
CA GLY A 95 9.74 -8.45 12.17
C GLY A 95 9.96 -7.23 13.05
N LEU A 96 11.16 -6.64 13.04
CA LEU A 96 11.53 -5.49 13.85
C LEU A 96 11.68 -4.23 12.99
N PRO A 97 11.55 -3.02 13.58
CA PRO A 97 11.82 -1.78 12.87
C PRO A 97 13.19 -1.77 12.23
N VAL A 98 13.26 -1.32 10.97
CA VAL A 98 14.46 -1.39 10.13
C VAL A 98 15.25 -0.08 10.12
N ARG A 99 14.59 1.04 10.48
CA ARG A 99 15.14 2.41 10.39
C ARG A 99 15.65 2.96 11.72
N GLY A 100 16.11 2.10 12.62
CA GLY A 100 16.71 2.51 13.90
C GLY A 100 15.72 2.99 14.97
N GLN A 101 14.40 2.77 14.79
CA GLN A 101 13.41 3.16 15.80
C GLN A 101 13.59 2.37 17.09
N ASN A 102 13.23 2.99 18.21
CA ASN A 102 13.29 2.36 19.52
C ASN A 102 12.30 1.17 19.61
N THR A 103 12.77 0.05 20.16
CA THR A 103 11.99 -1.18 20.30
C THR A 103 11.63 -1.53 21.72
N LYS A 104 12.17 -0.80 22.72
CA LYS A 104 11.92 -1.06 24.14
C LYS A 104 10.45 -0.90 24.52
N THR A 105 9.79 0.15 24.02
CA THR A 105 8.43 0.52 24.42
C THR A 105 7.41 0.20 23.32
N ASN A 106 7.41 0.89 22.24
CA ASN A 106 6.39 0.86 21.19
C ASN A 106 6.74 -0.12 20.04
N ALA A 107 6.85 0.36 18.82
CA ALA A 107 7.08 -0.43 17.60
C ALA A 107 5.93 -1.45 17.30
N ARG A 108 4.69 -1.05 17.61
CA ARG A 108 3.52 -1.96 17.47
C ARG A 108 3.23 -2.33 16.02
N THR A 109 3.48 -1.42 15.07
CA THR A 109 3.29 -1.69 13.64
C THR A 109 4.12 -2.89 13.17
N SER A 110 5.37 -2.99 13.62
CA SER A 110 6.28 -4.09 13.28
C SER A 110 6.04 -5.35 14.12
N LYS A 111 5.72 -5.19 15.40
CA LYS A 111 5.49 -6.31 16.33
C LYS A 111 4.07 -6.91 16.26
N GLY A 112 3.16 -6.23 15.58
CA GLY A 112 1.76 -6.62 15.53
C GLY A 112 0.95 -6.28 16.81
N PRO A 113 -0.33 -6.66 16.87
CA PRO A 113 -1.21 -6.39 18.01
C PRO A 113 -0.64 -6.96 19.31
N LYS A 114 -0.89 -6.28 20.42
CA LYS A 114 -0.58 -6.86 21.74
C LYS A 114 -1.43 -8.11 21.95
N ARG A 115 -0.83 -9.19 22.39
CA ARG A 115 -1.59 -10.34 22.89
C ARG A 115 -2.42 -9.85 24.08
N MET A 116 -3.75 -10.04 24.01
CA MET A 116 -4.60 -9.80 25.17
C MET A 116 -4.17 -10.78 26.27
N GLN A 117 -3.80 -10.25 27.44
CA GLN A 117 -3.57 -11.08 28.60
C GLN A 117 -4.94 -11.68 28.98
N VAL A 118 -5.04 -12.99 28.94
CA VAL A 118 -6.18 -13.67 29.54
C VAL A 118 -6.12 -13.36 31.01
N ALA A 119 -7.16 -12.74 31.57
CA ALA A 119 -7.29 -12.51 32.99
C ALA A 119 -6.99 -13.85 33.69
N GLY A 120 -6.04 -13.83 34.62
CA GLY A 120 -5.54 -15.06 35.25
C GLY A 120 -6.71 -15.91 35.74
N LYS A 121 -6.78 -17.17 35.32
CA LYS A 121 -7.69 -18.14 35.94
C LYS A 121 -7.43 -18.09 37.43
N LYS A 122 -8.41 -17.62 38.19
CA LYS A 122 -8.38 -17.82 39.67
C LYS A 122 -8.08 -19.29 39.87
N LYS A 123 -6.92 -19.59 40.44
CA LYS A 123 -6.62 -20.96 40.89
C LYS A 123 -7.75 -21.37 41.81
N ALA A 124 -8.48 -22.42 41.45
CA ALA A 124 -9.48 -22.97 42.33
C ALA A 124 -8.82 -23.25 43.68
N ALA A 125 -9.39 -22.71 44.77
CA ALA A 125 -8.91 -23.00 46.09
C ALA A 125 -8.95 -24.53 46.27
N LYS A 126 -7.81 -25.14 46.63
CA LYS A 126 -7.79 -26.52 47.03
C LYS A 126 -8.64 -26.61 48.32
N LYS A 127 -9.74 -27.39 48.24
CA LYS A 127 -10.46 -27.84 49.44
C LYS A 127 -9.58 -28.80 50.23
#